data_794f80ecb9b0e3be2416e91e7665148a
#
_entry.id   794f80ecb9b0e3be2416e91e7665148a
#
_cell.length_a   1.000
_cell.length_b   1.000
_cell.length_c   1.000
_cell.angle_alpha   90.00
_cell.angle_beta   90.00
_cell.angle_gamma   90.00
#
_symmetry.space_group_name_H-M   'P 1'
#
loop_
_entity.id
_entity.type
_entity.pdbx_description
1 polymer ?
#
loop_
_entity_poly.entity_id
_entity_poly.type
_entity_poly.pdbx_seq_one_letter_code
_entity_poly.pdbx_strand_id
1 'polypeptide(L)'
;MSRSIAVVGAGLAGVTTAYELAALGFQVQVFERGGSVAEQASFASSALLSPFLPGLADASAPAPLGFRLRRWRAGRKGGDDAVSQLAALSRLSLARTTELRHELGLDDEASDGLLIALADAKRTAAAEALLEGWQALGLQVELIEAGEARLREPGLNADAPLSAALALAHGGAGNARLFAQQLRLQAQRLGAGFRFHTTVRAIAADGAGLMLRHEYTPPAEAPTRSAEREAGDTLPQPLGPQDERFDAAVLCNGLDAPTLLGERLPLSAQHEASVTAPLRLVEGYPDLGPKAGWVDPSRDLSVARAGQRVRVSGGLTVTDARARVNPDYEALHRGLQHWFPGSVLHQQVQQGQARRAMSADGLPLLGASGRPGLWLNLSLGGQGWGLTCGSAQVLAQLIAGQAPAVDIAALGPQRL
;
A
#
# COMPACT_ATOMS: atom_id res chain seq x y z
N MET A 1 -11.11 -32.28 1.01
CA MET A 1 -11.39 -31.22 0.01
C MET A 1 -10.64 -29.99 0.43
N SER A 2 -10.01 -29.27 -0.50
CA SER A 2 -9.36 -27.99 -0.21
C SER A 2 -10.40 -26.95 0.21
N ARG A 3 -10.12 -26.18 1.28
CA ARG A 3 -11.03 -25.11 1.75
C ARG A 3 -11.11 -23.98 0.74
N SER A 4 -12.31 -23.47 0.52
CA SER A 4 -12.58 -22.36 -0.41
C SER A 4 -12.53 -21.01 0.32
N ILE A 5 -11.78 -20.06 -0.21
CA ILE A 5 -11.58 -18.74 0.40
C ILE A 5 -11.94 -17.64 -0.58
N ALA A 6 -12.84 -16.75 -0.17
CA ALA A 6 -13.12 -15.52 -0.91
C ALA A 6 -12.17 -14.41 -0.47
N VAL A 7 -11.61 -13.67 -1.42
CA VAL A 7 -10.86 -12.42 -1.16
C VAL A 7 -11.63 -11.27 -1.79
N VAL A 8 -11.98 -10.27 -1.00
CA VAL A 8 -12.76 -9.11 -1.47
C VAL A 8 -11.85 -7.90 -1.67
N GLY A 9 -11.68 -7.49 -2.92
CA GLY A 9 -10.77 -6.43 -3.36
C GLY A 9 -9.46 -6.98 -3.93
N ALA A 10 -9.06 -6.48 -5.11
CA ALA A 10 -7.81 -6.84 -5.79
C ALA A 10 -6.79 -5.70 -5.79
N GLY A 11 -6.72 -4.90 -4.73
CA GLY A 11 -5.58 -4.04 -4.43
C GLY A 11 -4.35 -4.88 -4.09
N LEU A 12 -3.21 -4.23 -3.77
CA LEU A 12 -2.00 -4.95 -3.34
C LEU A 12 -2.30 -5.97 -2.24
N ALA A 13 -2.99 -5.58 -1.17
CA ALA A 13 -3.33 -6.46 -0.06
C ALA A 13 -4.15 -7.69 -0.50
N GLY A 14 -5.10 -7.52 -1.43
CA GLY A 14 -5.92 -8.63 -1.92
C GLY A 14 -5.15 -9.58 -2.82
N VAL A 15 -4.32 -9.06 -3.71
CA VAL A 15 -3.51 -9.89 -4.63
C VAL A 15 -2.46 -10.70 -3.87
N THR A 16 -1.75 -10.07 -2.91
CA THR A 16 -0.77 -10.78 -2.08
C THR A 16 -1.43 -11.82 -1.19
N THR A 17 -2.60 -11.50 -0.58
CA THR A 17 -3.38 -12.46 0.20
C THR A 17 -3.84 -13.64 -0.65
N ALA A 18 -4.31 -13.39 -1.87
CA ALA A 18 -4.72 -14.45 -2.78
C ALA A 18 -3.55 -15.37 -3.17
N TYR A 19 -2.38 -14.79 -3.43
CA TYR A 19 -1.17 -15.55 -3.73
C TYR A 19 -0.76 -16.44 -2.54
N GLU A 20 -0.62 -15.88 -1.34
CA GLU A 20 -0.17 -16.62 -0.16
C GLU A 20 -1.16 -17.75 0.21
N LEU A 21 -2.47 -17.50 0.10
CA LEU A 21 -3.48 -18.55 0.32
C LEU A 21 -3.41 -19.65 -0.75
N ALA A 22 -3.28 -19.29 -2.03
CA ALA A 22 -3.16 -20.26 -3.11
C ALA A 22 -1.87 -21.10 -3.00
N ALA A 23 -0.76 -20.49 -2.56
CA ALA A 23 0.50 -21.18 -2.31
C ALA A 23 0.39 -22.22 -1.16
N LEU A 24 -0.52 -22.02 -0.21
CA LEU A 24 -0.85 -22.99 0.84
C LEU A 24 -1.91 -24.02 0.40
N GLY A 25 -2.33 -24.02 -0.87
CA GLY A 25 -3.25 -25.01 -1.46
C GLY A 25 -4.74 -24.74 -1.22
N PHE A 26 -5.12 -23.52 -0.82
CA PHE A 26 -6.53 -23.13 -0.74
C PHE A 26 -7.12 -22.88 -2.13
N GLN A 27 -8.41 -23.12 -2.30
CA GLN A 27 -9.17 -22.67 -3.47
C GLN A 27 -9.56 -21.20 -3.27
N VAL A 28 -8.92 -20.31 -4.01
CA VAL A 28 -9.08 -18.84 -3.82
C VAL A 28 -9.90 -18.24 -4.95
N GLN A 29 -10.93 -17.46 -4.60
CA GLN A 29 -11.65 -16.61 -5.53
C GLN A 29 -11.58 -15.16 -5.09
N VAL A 30 -11.00 -14.31 -5.93
CA VAL A 30 -10.92 -12.86 -5.73
C VAL A 30 -12.07 -12.18 -6.43
N PHE A 31 -12.73 -11.25 -5.73
CA PHE A 31 -13.79 -10.38 -6.26
C PHE A 31 -13.30 -8.94 -6.29
N GLU A 32 -13.30 -8.32 -7.47
CA GLU A 32 -12.88 -6.93 -7.66
C GLU A 32 -13.93 -6.16 -8.47
N ARG A 33 -14.36 -5.02 -7.93
CA ARG A 33 -15.34 -4.17 -8.60
C ARG A 33 -14.79 -3.44 -9.83
N GLY A 34 -13.48 -3.18 -9.87
CA GLY A 34 -12.78 -2.58 -10.99
C GLY A 34 -12.48 -3.57 -12.11
N GLY A 35 -11.87 -3.07 -13.18
CA GLY A 35 -11.53 -3.86 -14.37
C GLY A 35 -10.17 -4.57 -14.28
N SER A 36 -9.35 -4.23 -13.31
CA SER A 36 -8.01 -4.81 -13.14
C SER A 36 -7.54 -4.73 -11.69
N VAL A 37 -6.39 -5.33 -11.41
CA VAL A 37 -5.74 -5.26 -10.09
C VAL A 37 -5.09 -3.89 -9.86
N ALA A 38 -5.03 -3.46 -8.61
CA ALA A 38 -4.31 -2.26 -8.16
C ALA A 38 -4.72 -0.95 -8.88
N GLU A 39 -5.97 -0.80 -9.28
CA GLU A 39 -6.46 0.39 -10.02
C GLU A 39 -6.75 1.60 -9.14
N GLN A 40 -6.94 1.42 -7.84
CA GLN A 40 -7.36 2.50 -6.94
C GLN A 40 -6.18 3.00 -6.08
N ALA A 41 -6.29 2.88 -4.76
CA ALA A 41 -5.29 3.37 -3.82
C ALA A 41 -3.86 2.86 -4.10
N SER A 42 -3.72 1.64 -4.60
CA SER A 42 -2.42 1.04 -4.94
C SER A 42 -1.79 1.67 -6.19
N PHE A 43 -2.59 2.13 -7.15
CA PHE A 43 -2.09 2.77 -8.38
C PHE A 43 -1.36 4.08 -8.11
N ALA A 44 -1.94 4.92 -7.25
CA ALA A 44 -1.42 6.26 -6.96
C ALA A 44 -0.60 6.29 -5.65
N SER A 45 -0.07 5.14 -5.19
CA SER A 45 0.79 5.07 -4.02
C SER A 45 2.14 5.76 -4.27
N SER A 46 2.88 6.04 -3.18
CA SER A 46 4.21 6.66 -3.23
C SER A 46 5.27 5.87 -4.01
N ALA A 47 4.96 4.64 -4.41
CA ALA A 47 5.92 3.70 -5.00
C ALA A 47 7.06 3.27 -4.07
N LEU A 48 7.04 3.66 -2.81
CA LEU A 48 8.07 3.34 -1.83
C LEU A 48 7.77 2.07 -1.06
N LEU A 49 8.83 1.32 -0.81
CA LEU A 49 8.92 0.22 0.15
C LEU A 49 9.72 0.74 1.34
N SER A 50 9.03 1.17 2.38
CA SER A 50 9.65 1.73 3.58
C SER A 50 9.37 0.85 4.79
N PRO A 51 10.36 0.56 5.64
CA PRO A 51 10.10 -0.03 6.94
C PRO A 51 9.31 0.94 7.83
N PHE A 52 8.61 0.40 8.81
CA PHE A 52 7.97 1.20 9.83
C PHE A 52 9.01 1.75 10.80
N LEU A 53 9.10 3.07 10.90
CA LEU A 53 10.01 3.79 11.81
C LEU A 53 9.18 4.47 12.91
N PRO A 54 8.98 3.84 14.07
CA PRO A 54 8.19 4.43 15.15
C PRO A 54 8.85 5.72 15.68
N GLY A 55 8.03 6.73 15.94
CA GLY A 55 8.50 8.01 16.48
C GLY A 55 9.14 8.96 15.47
N LEU A 56 9.50 8.50 14.26
CA LEU A 56 9.82 9.43 13.18
C LEU A 56 8.54 10.21 12.87
N ALA A 57 8.62 11.53 13.03
CA ALA A 57 7.47 12.38 12.80
C ALA A 57 7.02 12.22 11.35
N ASP A 58 5.96 11.46 11.13
CA ASP A 58 5.17 11.63 9.93
C ASP A 58 4.84 13.12 9.85
N ALA A 59 5.11 13.73 8.71
CA ALA A 59 4.58 15.06 8.44
C ALA A 59 3.12 15.02 8.92
N SER A 60 2.79 15.84 9.90
CA SER A 60 1.50 15.76 10.58
C SER A 60 0.42 16.08 9.55
N ALA A 61 -0.05 15.03 8.87
CA ALA A 61 -1.09 15.16 7.86
C ALA A 61 -2.26 15.95 8.47
N PRO A 62 -2.71 17.01 7.83
CA PRO A 62 -3.88 17.74 8.26
C PRO A 62 -5.04 16.76 8.50
N ALA A 63 -5.59 16.76 9.70
CA ALA A 63 -6.64 15.83 10.07
C ALA A 63 -7.71 16.55 10.90
N PRO A 64 -8.99 16.17 10.73
CA PRO A 64 -10.10 16.72 11.52
C PRO A 64 -9.88 16.50 13.02
N LEU A 65 -10.35 17.46 13.84
CA LEU A 65 -10.20 17.39 15.29
C LEU A 65 -10.75 16.08 15.87
N GLY A 66 -11.88 15.60 15.34
CA GLY A 66 -12.47 14.32 15.74
C GLY A 66 -11.56 13.12 15.47
N PHE A 67 -10.82 13.10 14.36
CA PHE A 67 -9.82 12.08 14.06
C PHE A 67 -8.64 12.17 15.04
N ARG A 68 -8.10 13.37 15.27
CA ARG A 68 -6.99 13.59 16.21
C ARG A 68 -7.35 13.14 17.63
N LEU A 69 -8.58 13.39 18.07
CA LEU A 69 -9.05 12.95 19.39
C LEU A 69 -9.22 11.43 19.46
N ARG A 70 -9.74 10.79 18.39
CA ARG A 70 -9.83 9.32 18.32
C ARG A 70 -8.44 8.70 18.34
N ARG A 71 -7.50 9.21 17.54
CA ARG A 71 -6.10 8.75 17.51
C ARG A 71 -5.43 8.87 18.87
N TRP A 72 -5.62 10.00 19.57
CA TRP A 72 -5.08 10.19 20.92
C TRP A 72 -5.66 9.18 21.93
N ARG A 73 -6.97 8.89 21.87
CA ARG A 73 -7.61 7.88 22.73
C ARG A 73 -7.14 6.46 22.40
N ALA A 74 -7.06 6.12 21.13
CA ALA A 74 -6.63 4.79 20.67
C ALA A 74 -5.15 4.54 20.95
N GLY A 75 -4.28 5.53 20.76
CA GLY A 75 -2.84 5.44 21.09
C GLY A 75 -2.54 5.14 22.55
N ARG A 76 -3.49 5.42 23.47
CA ARG A 76 -3.36 5.03 24.88
C ARG A 76 -3.64 3.54 25.12
N LYS A 77 -4.33 2.85 24.20
CA LYS A 77 -4.64 1.42 24.31
C LYS A 77 -3.63 0.52 23.60
N GLY A 78 -2.92 1.07 22.58
CA GLY A 78 -2.10 0.29 21.67
C GLY A 78 -0.68 -0.04 22.12
N GLY A 79 -0.23 0.39 23.28
CA GLY A 79 1.02 0.00 23.95
C GLY A 79 2.25 -0.33 23.09
N ASP A 80 3.35 -0.64 23.73
CA ASP A 80 4.64 -1.03 23.13
C ASP A 80 4.54 -2.31 22.27
N ASP A 81 3.59 -3.20 22.59
CA ASP A 81 3.36 -4.44 21.86
C ASP A 81 2.96 -4.20 20.40
N ALA A 82 2.04 -3.25 20.15
CA ALA A 82 1.61 -2.95 18.78
C ALA A 82 2.74 -2.35 17.95
N VAL A 83 3.59 -1.52 18.54
CA VAL A 83 4.78 -0.94 17.89
C VAL A 83 5.78 -2.05 17.54
N SER A 84 6.04 -2.94 18.48
CA SER A 84 6.96 -4.08 18.30
C SER A 84 6.44 -5.04 17.22
N GLN A 85 5.16 -5.41 17.28
CA GLN A 85 4.53 -6.28 16.28
C GLN A 85 4.51 -5.64 14.89
N LEU A 86 4.24 -4.32 14.79
CA LEU A 86 4.26 -3.63 13.50
C LEU A 86 5.67 -3.52 12.92
N ALA A 87 6.69 -3.28 13.75
CA ALA A 87 8.07 -3.27 13.31
C ALA A 87 8.51 -4.66 12.81
N ALA A 88 8.16 -5.73 13.53
CA ALA A 88 8.43 -7.10 13.11
C ALA A 88 7.71 -7.46 11.80
N LEU A 89 6.42 -7.09 11.69
CA LEU A 89 5.62 -7.29 10.48
C LEU A 89 6.22 -6.55 9.28
N SER A 90 6.67 -5.32 9.48
CA SER A 90 7.31 -4.51 8.44
C SER A 90 8.59 -5.17 7.91
N ARG A 91 9.46 -5.66 8.80
CA ARG A 91 10.68 -6.40 8.41
C ARG A 91 10.33 -7.68 7.65
N LEU A 92 9.40 -8.48 8.16
CA LEU A 92 8.92 -9.68 7.49
C LEU A 92 8.40 -9.35 6.09
N SER A 93 7.63 -8.27 5.96
CA SER A 93 7.01 -7.89 4.70
C SER A 93 8.03 -7.46 3.64
N LEU A 94 9.04 -6.69 4.03
CA LEU A 94 10.12 -6.29 3.12
C LEU A 94 10.94 -7.51 2.67
N ALA A 95 11.30 -8.39 3.60
CA ALA A 95 11.99 -9.65 3.28
C ALA A 95 11.14 -10.50 2.32
N ARG A 96 9.85 -10.69 2.62
CA ARG A 96 8.95 -11.47 1.76
C ARG A 96 8.78 -10.85 0.37
N THR A 97 8.75 -9.52 0.27
CA THR A 97 8.71 -8.84 -1.03
C THR A 97 9.94 -9.15 -1.86
N THR A 98 11.12 -9.11 -1.25
CA THR A 98 12.39 -9.45 -1.92
C THR A 98 12.43 -10.93 -2.33
N GLU A 99 12.00 -11.83 -1.46
CA GLU A 99 11.87 -13.27 -1.77
C GLU A 99 10.95 -13.49 -2.99
N LEU A 100 9.75 -12.92 -2.98
CA LEU A 100 8.79 -13.06 -4.09
C LEU A 100 9.35 -12.53 -5.41
N ARG A 101 10.05 -11.39 -5.39
CA ARG A 101 10.73 -10.86 -6.57
C ARG A 101 11.74 -11.85 -7.13
N HIS A 102 12.57 -12.41 -6.26
CA HIS A 102 13.62 -13.34 -6.66
C HIS A 102 13.05 -14.71 -7.10
N GLU A 103 12.21 -15.33 -6.28
CA GLU A 103 11.68 -16.67 -6.53
C GLU A 103 10.78 -16.74 -7.76
N LEU A 104 10.00 -15.69 -8.00
CA LEU A 104 9.01 -15.64 -9.07
C LEU A 104 9.51 -14.87 -10.31
N GLY A 105 10.71 -14.30 -10.25
CA GLY A 105 11.27 -13.48 -11.33
C GLY A 105 10.41 -12.25 -11.62
N LEU A 106 9.90 -11.57 -10.58
CA LEU A 106 9.08 -10.39 -10.78
C LEU A 106 9.97 -9.18 -11.11
N ASP A 107 9.66 -8.53 -12.23
CA ASP A 107 10.29 -7.26 -12.61
C ASP A 107 9.25 -6.12 -12.48
N ASP A 108 9.22 -5.51 -11.32
CA ASP A 108 8.36 -4.37 -11.01
C ASP A 108 9.11 -3.04 -11.05
N GLU A 109 10.15 -2.96 -11.88
CA GLU A 109 10.98 -1.75 -12.03
C GLU A 109 11.60 -1.31 -10.69
N ALA A 110 11.99 -2.27 -9.85
CA ALA A 110 12.47 -2.01 -8.51
C ALA A 110 13.78 -1.24 -8.48
N SER A 111 13.95 -0.42 -7.45
CA SER A 111 15.24 0.14 -7.05
C SER A 111 15.45 -0.06 -5.56
N ASP A 112 16.68 -0.38 -5.18
CA ASP A 112 17.06 -0.63 -3.79
C ASP A 112 17.51 0.66 -3.09
N GLY A 113 17.31 0.67 -1.79
CA GLY A 113 17.69 1.79 -0.93
C GLY A 113 16.59 2.85 -0.79
N LEU A 114 16.54 3.43 0.39
CA LEU A 114 15.66 4.54 0.71
C LEU A 114 16.41 5.53 1.59
N LEU A 115 16.37 6.81 1.21
CA LEU A 115 16.93 7.90 2.00
C LEU A 115 15.80 8.80 2.52
N ILE A 116 15.87 9.17 3.80
CA ILE A 116 14.95 10.12 4.44
C ILE A 116 15.73 11.39 4.78
N ALA A 117 15.37 12.50 4.20
CA ALA A 117 16.03 13.78 4.39
C ALA A 117 15.79 14.37 5.77
N LEU A 118 16.84 14.83 6.41
CA LEU A 118 16.83 15.61 7.63
C LEU A 118 17.31 17.02 7.29
N ALA A 119 16.37 17.92 7.06
CA ALA A 119 16.66 19.24 6.47
C ALA A 119 17.44 20.16 7.41
N ASP A 120 17.38 19.94 8.71
CA ASP A 120 17.97 20.80 9.74
C ASP A 120 18.53 20.01 10.93
N ALA A 121 19.39 20.67 11.73
CA ALA A 121 20.02 20.06 12.91
C ALA A 121 19.02 19.56 13.97
N LYS A 122 17.84 20.21 14.09
CA LYS A 122 16.81 19.78 15.04
C LYS A 122 16.22 18.42 14.67
N ARG A 123 15.96 18.22 13.36
CA ARG A 123 15.48 16.94 12.85
C ARG A 123 16.54 15.85 12.94
N THR A 124 17.79 16.23 12.67
CA THR A 124 18.95 15.31 12.83
C THR A 124 19.04 14.81 14.27
N ALA A 125 19.06 15.70 15.26
CA ALA A 125 19.12 15.33 16.66
C ALA A 125 17.90 14.50 17.11
N ALA A 126 16.71 14.82 16.61
CA ALA A 126 15.51 14.03 16.90
C ALA A 126 15.58 12.61 16.33
N ALA A 127 16.11 12.45 15.12
CA ALA A 127 16.31 11.13 14.50
C ALA A 127 17.41 10.32 15.21
N GLU A 128 18.51 10.97 15.56
CA GLU A 128 19.62 10.38 16.31
C GLU A 128 19.15 9.77 17.63
N ALA A 129 18.30 10.48 18.37
CA ALA A 129 17.71 9.99 19.63
C ALA A 129 16.83 8.73 19.47
N LEU A 130 16.38 8.41 18.25
CA LEU A 130 15.55 7.25 17.96
C LEU A 130 16.35 6.03 17.42
N LEU A 131 17.61 6.22 17.03
CA LEU A 131 18.41 5.18 16.37
C LEU A 131 18.53 3.90 17.21
N GLU A 132 18.88 4.02 18.50
CA GLU A 132 19.01 2.87 19.39
C GLU A 132 17.68 2.10 19.50
N GLY A 133 16.56 2.82 19.61
CA GLY A 133 15.23 2.22 19.65
C GLY A 133 14.89 1.46 18.36
N TRP A 134 15.22 2.00 17.19
CA TRP A 134 15.03 1.31 15.91
C TRP A 134 15.93 0.08 15.78
N GLN A 135 17.19 0.18 16.20
CA GLN A 135 18.12 -0.95 16.20
C GLN A 135 17.65 -2.06 17.13
N ALA A 136 17.13 -1.71 18.32
CA ALA A 136 16.55 -2.68 19.27
C ALA A 136 15.32 -3.40 18.68
N LEU A 137 14.56 -2.74 17.81
CA LEU A 137 13.47 -3.35 17.03
C LEU A 137 13.99 -4.14 15.81
N GLY A 138 15.32 -4.25 15.62
CA GLY A 138 15.95 -4.94 14.50
C GLY A 138 15.82 -4.22 13.15
N LEU A 139 15.52 -2.91 13.15
CA LEU A 139 15.49 -2.09 11.94
C LEU A 139 16.91 -1.65 11.59
N GLN A 140 17.29 -1.82 10.32
CA GLN A 140 18.61 -1.40 9.83
C GLN A 140 18.50 0.02 9.29
N VAL A 141 18.81 0.96 10.15
CA VAL A 141 18.78 2.40 9.87
C VAL A 141 20.13 2.99 10.22
N GLU A 142 20.72 3.74 9.31
CA GLU A 142 21.98 4.44 9.45
C GLU A 142 21.74 5.96 9.32
N LEU A 143 22.33 6.74 10.21
CA LEU A 143 22.40 8.19 10.05
C LEU A 143 23.65 8.53 9.26
N ILE A 144 23.50 9.15 8.10
CA ILE A 144 24.59 9.53 7.20
C ILE A 144 24.66 11.05 7.05
N GLU A 145 25.85 11.57 6.82
CA GLU A 145 26.06 12.98 6.58
C GLU A 145 25.49 13.42 5.22
N ALA A 146 25.21 14.71 5.08
CA ALA A 146 24.67 15.28 3.85
C ALA A 146 25.58 15.04 2.63
N GLY A 147 26.90 15.05 2.83
CA GLY A 147 27.88 14.75 1.77
C GLY A 147 27.75 13.33 1.25
N GLU A 148 27.60 12.35 2.15
CA GLU A 148 27.39 10.95 1.78
C GLU A 148 26.04 10.74 1.09
N ALA A 149 24.97 11.37 1.57
CA ALA A 149 23.67 11.32 0.92
C ALA A 149 23.73 11.79 -0.54
N ARG A 150 24.49 12.85 -0.81
CA ARG A 150 24.72 13.36 -2.18
C ARG A 150 25.62 12.46 -3.03
N LEU A 151 26.52 11.70 -2.42
CA LEU A 151 27.28 10.68 -3.15
C LEU A 151 26.41 9.49 -3.55
N ARG A 152 25.50 9.07 -2.68
CA ARG A 152 24.52 7.99 -2.98
C ARG A 152 23.46 8.45 -3.99
N GLU A 153 23.07 9.73 -3.94
CA GLU A 153 22.08 10.37 -4.82
C GLU A 153 22.71 11.57 -5.57
N PRO A 154 23.48 11.33 -6.64
CA PRO A 154 24.19 12.41 -7.36
C PRO A 154 23.26 13.42 -8.04
N GLY A 155 21.99 13.06 -8.27
CA GLY A 155 20.98 13.98 -8.82
C GLY A 155 20.42 15.01 -7.83
N LEU A 156 20.77 14.89 -6.54
CA LEU A 156 20.31 15.83 -5.53
C LEU A 156 20.84 17.24 -5.79
N ASN A 157 19.96 18.21 -5.63
CA ASN A 157 20.31 19.63 -5.69
C ASN A 157 21.35 19.98 -4.61
N ALA A 158 22.51 20.48 -5.05
CA ALA A 158 23.58 20.86 -4.14
C ALA A 158 23.18 22.02 -3.21
N ASP A 159 22.29 22.90 -3.66
CA ASP A 159 21.84 24.09 -2.92
C ASP A 159 20.67 23.79 -1.98
N ALA A 160 20.06 22.60 -2.08
CA ALA A 160 18.97 22.23 -1.17
C ALA A 160 19.50 22.02 0.25
N PRO A 161 18.84 22.60 1.29
CA PRO A 161 19.28 22.44 2.67
C PRO A 161 19.09 20.97 3.11
N LEU A 162 20.19 20.35 3.48
CA LEU A 162 20.25 18.99 3.99
C LEU A 162 21.31 18.93 5.09
N SER A 163 20.90 18.61 6.32
CA SER A 163 21.79 18.45 7.46
C SER A 163 22.36 17.03 7.50
N ALA A 164 21.50 16.03 7.32
CA ALA A 164 21.83 14.61 7.32
C ALA A 164 20.74 13.83 6.59
N ALA A 165 20.89 12.53 6.45
CA ALA A 165 19.84 11.64 6.00
C ALA A 165 19.83 10.33 6.80
N LEU A 166 18.66 9.70 6.91
CA LEU A 166 18.57 8.30 7.35
C LEU A 166 18.64 7.40 6.10
N ALA A 167 19.55 6.47 6.11
CA ALA A 167 19.69 5.46 5.07
C ALA A 167 19.11 4.13 5.55
N LEU A 168 18.19 3.57 4.76
CA LEU A 168 17.46 2.35 5.05
C LEU A 168 17.83 1.29 4.00
N ALA A 169 18.66 0.32 4.42
CA ALA A 169 19.20 -0.71 3.53
C ALA A 169 18.11 -1.62 2.92
N HIS A 170 17.08 -1.92 3.70
CA HIS A 170 15.95 -2.76 3.25
C HIS A 170 14.75 -1.95 2.74
N GLY A 171 14.90 -0.63 2.58
CA GLY A 171 13.95 0.19 1.88
C GLY A 171 14.16 0.11 0.37
N GLY A 172 13.22 0.66 -0.39
CA GLY A 172 13.34 0.71 -1.84
C GLY A 172 12.15 1.39 -2.50
N ALA A 173 12.13 1.28 -3.82
CA ALA A 173 11.00 1.74 -4.62
C ALA A 173 10.66 0.72 -5.71
N GLY A 174 9.54 0.93 -6.39
CA GLY A 174 9.12 0.10 -7.51
C GLY A 174 7.74 0.47 -8.03
N ASN A 175 7.23 -0.30 -8.97
CA ASN A 175 5.93 -0.11 -9.57
C ASN A 175 4.90 -1.06 -8.92
N ALA A 176 4.20 -0.56 -7.90
CA ALA A 176 3.22 -1.34 -7.12
C ALA A 176 2.14 -2.01 -7.99
N ARG A 177 1.71 -1.35 -9.08
CA ARG A 177 0.72 -1.93 -9.99
C ARG A 177 1.31 -3.07 -10.81
N LEU A 178 2.53 -2.89 -11.32
CA LEU A 178 3.22 -3.94 -12.09
C LEU A 178 3.51 -5.15 -11.21
N PHE A 179 3.97 -4.95 -9.97
CA PHE A 179 4.11 -6.00 -8.97
C PHE A 179 2.79 -6.77 -8.77
N ALA A 180 1.68 -6.06 -8.55
CA ALA A 180 0.38 -6.70 -8.35
C ALA A 180 -0.09 -7.47 -9.60
N GLN A 181 0.14 -6.94 -10.81
CA GLN A 181 -0.22 -7.62 -12.05
C GLN A 181 0.56 -8.92 -12.24
N GLN A 182 1.87 -8.89 -12.00
CA GLN A 182 2.71 -10.08 -12.13
C GLN A 182 2.38 -11.12 -11.05
N LEU A 183 2.21 -10.68 -9.80
CA LEU A 183 1.86 -11.57 -8.69
C LEU A 183 0.46 -12.21 -8.89
N ARG A 184 -0.51 -11.47 -9.47
CA ARG A 184 -1.79 -12.04 -9.88
C ARG A 184 -1.61 -13.22 -10.83
N LEU A 185 -0.74 -13.08 -11.84
CA LEU A 185 -0.48 -14.17 -12.79
C LEU A 185 0.11 -15.40 -12.08
N GLN A 186 0.96 -15.20 -11.08
CA GLN A 186 1.48 -16.30 -10.27
C GLN A 186 0.38 -16.95 -9.42
N ALA A 187 -0.47 -16.16 -8.78
CA ALA A 187 -1.62 -16.67 -8.04
C ALA A 187 -2.57 -17.48 -8.93
N GLN A 188 -2.81 -17.04 -10.17
CA GLN A 188 -3.61 -17.78 -11.15
C GLN A 188 -2.96 -19.11 -11.57
N ARG A 189 -1.62 -19.17 -11.70
CA ARG A 189 -0.91 -20.43 -11.94
C ARG A 189 -1.08 -21.44 -10.81
N LEU A 190 -1.29 -20.94 -9.58
CA LEU A 190 -1.60 -21.76 -8.41
C LEU A 190 -3.10 -22.09 -8.28
N GLY A 191 -3.94 -21.65 -9.24
CA GLY A 191 -5.37 -21.94 -9.28
C GLY A 191 -6.28 -20.85 -8.69
N ALA A 192 -5.77 -19.69 -8.31
CA ALA A 192 -6.61 -18.60 -7.84
C ALA A 192 -7.45 -17.99 -8.98
N GLY A 193 -8.76 -17.85 -8.77
CA GLY A 193 -9.67 -17.16 -9.68
C GLY A 193 -9.75 -15.66 -9.40
N PHE A 194 -9.94 -14.84 -10.45
CA PHE A 194 -10.18 -13.41 -10.33
C PHE A 194 -11.41 -13.02 -11.13
N ARG A 195 -12.42 -12.46 -10.46
CA ARG A 195 -13.65 -11.92 -11.06
C ARG A 195 -13.62 -10.40 -10.95
N PHE A 196 -13.33 -9.76 -12.08
CA PHE A 196 -13.38 -8.31 -12.24
C PHE A 196 -14.80 -7.84 -12.52
N HIS A 197 -15.03 -6.52 -12.38
CA HIS A 197 -16.35 -5.92 -12.51
C HIS A 197 -17.40 -6.62 -11.62
N THR A 198 -16.97 -7.09 -10.45
CA THR A 198 -17.83 -7.87 -9.55
C THR A 198 -17.78 -7.27 -8.14
N THR A 199 -18.91 -6.74 -7.71
CA THR A 199 -19.06 -6.12 -6.39
C THR A 199 -19.70 -7.10 -5.41
N VAL A 200 -19.02 -7.37 -4.29
CA VAL A 200 -19.61 -8.08 -3.15
C VAL A 200 -20.52 -7.12 -2.39
N ARG A 201 -21.79 -7.48 -2.23
CA ARG A 201 -22.83 -6.66 -1.61
C ARG A 201 -23.12 -7.03 -0.17
N ALA A 202 -22.99 -8.32 0.16
CA ALA A 202 -23.24 -8.80 1.52
C ALA A 202 -22.43 -10.07 1.81
N ILE A 203 -22.15 -10.27 3.08
CA ILE A 203 -21.55 -11.49 3.61
C ILE A 203 -22.36 -11.92 4.84
N ALA A 204 -22.92 -13.11 4.80
CA ALA A 204 -23.70 -13.69 5.88
C ALA A 204 -23.12 -15.03 6.35
N ALA A 205 -23.30 -15.37 7.60
CA ALA A 205 -22.96 -16.70 8.09
C ALA A 205 -23.87 -17.76 7.44
N ASP A 206 -23.30 -18.90 7.06
CA ASP A 206 -24.01 -20.03 6.48
C ASP A 206 -23.46 -21.35 7.06
N GLY A 207 -24.02 -21.76 8.16
CA GLY A 207 -23.53 -22.90 8.92
C GLY A 207 -22.09 -22.67 9.40
N ALA A 208 -21.17 -23.56 8.97
CA ALA A 208 -19.73 -23.42 9.27
C ALA A 208 -18.98 -22.53 8.29
N GLY A 209 -19.65 -21.94 7.29
CA GLY A 209 -19.06 -21.10 6.24
C GLY A 209 -19.73 -19.73 6.13
N LEU A 210 -19.49 -19.09 4.99
CA LEU A 210 -19.99 -17.78 4.64
C LEU A 210 -20.70 -17.81 3.29
N MET A 211 -21.85 -17.15 3.19
CA MET A 211 -22.54 -16.89 1.95
C MET A 211 -22.20 -15.47 1.49
N LEU A 212 -21.61 -15.33 0.32
CA LEU A 212 -21.30 -14.06 -0.30
C LEU A 212 -22.34 -13.76 -1.38
N ARG A 213 -22.97 -12.58 -1.27
CA ARG A 213 -23.80 -12.03 -2.35
C ARG A 213 -22.98 -11.07 -3.17
N HIS A 214 -22.88 -11.35 -4.46
CA HIS A 214 -22.12 -10.52 -5.39
C HIS A 214 -22.90 -10.27 -6.69
N GLU A 215 -22.56 -9.23 -7.40
CA GLU A 215 -23.19 -8.90 -8.67
C GLU A 215 -22.18 -8.24 -9.65
N TYR A 216 -22.46 -8.37 -10.93
CA TYR A 216 -21.71 -7.67 -11.95
C TYR A 216 -21.94 -6.16 -11.84
N THR A 217 -20.87 -5.38 -11.86
CA THR A 217 -20.87 -3.92 -11.85
C THR A 217 -20.24 -3.42 -13.13
N PRO A 218 -21.04 -2.92 -14.10
CA PRO A 218 -20.48 -2.42 -15.35
C PRO A 218 -19.53 -1.24 -15.09
N PRO A 219 -18.50 -1.03 -15.94
CA PRO A 219 -17.63 0.13 -15.87
C PRO A 219 -18.46 1.41 -15.96
N ALA A 220 -18.10 2.43 -15.19
CA ALA A 220 -18.82 3.70 -15.07
C ALA A 220 -18.91 4.48 -16.41
N GLU A 221 -18.01 4.21 -17.34
CA GLU A 221 -18.02 4.72 -18.72
C GLU A 221 -17.54 3.61 -19.65
N ALA A 222 -18.48 2.91 -20.29
CA ALA A 222 -18.19 2.39 -21.60
C ALA A 222 -18.08 3.62 -22.52
N PRO A 223 -16.95 3.87 -23.22
CA PRO A 223 -16.90 4.96 -24.19
C PRO A 223 -18.05 4.72 -25.18
N THR A 224 -18.92 5.71 -25.35
CA THR A 224 -19.89 5.80 -26.43
C THR A 224 -19.11 5.98 -27.74
N ARG A 225 -18.29 5.03 -28.08
CA ARG A 225 -17.91 4.83 -29.48
C ARG A 225 -18.98 3.94 -30.08
N SER A 226 -19.77 4.53 -30.96
CA SER A 226 -20.40 3.87 -32.08
C SER A 226 -19.32 3.20 -32.95
N ALA A 227 -18.68 2.17 -32.42
CA ALA A 227 -17.93 1.20 -33.19
C ALA A 227 -18.97 0.18 -33.62
N GLU A 228 -19.11 0.01 -34.89
CA GLU A 228 -19.88 -1.05 -35.53
C GLU A 228 -19.56 -2.36 -34.78
N ARG A 229 -20.54 -2.85 -34.03
CA ARG A 229 -20.45 -4.16 -33.41
C ARG A 229 -20.53 -5.18 -34.54
N GLU A 230 -19.46 -5.89 -34.77
CA GLU A 230 -19.55 -7.13 -35.53
C GLU A 230 -20.55 -8.04 -34.85
N ALA A 231 -21.56 -8.45 -35.60
CA ALA A 231 -22.64 -9.31 -35.15
C ALA A 231 -22.03 -10.67 -34.74
N GLY A 232 -21.83 -10.87 -33.43
CA GLY A 232 -21.26 -12.12 -32.90
C GLY A 232 -20.79 -12.03 -31.46
N ASP A 233 -20.38 -10.88 -30.94
CA ASP A 233 -19.94 -10.70 -29.55
C ASP A 233 -21.17 -10.45 -28.64
N THR A 234 -21.75 -11.53 -28.15
CA THR A 234 -22.64 -11.47 -26.98
C THR A 234 -21.79 -11.19 -25.75
N LEU A 235 -21.70 -9.91 -25.32
CA LEU A 235 -21.28 -9.61 -23.97
C LEU A 235 -22.17 -10.45 -23.02
N PRO A 236 -21.59 -11.14 -22.03
CA PRO A 236 -22.41 -11.85 -21.04
C PRO A 236 -23.41 -10.83 -20.48
N GLN A 237 -24.70 -11.13 -20.57
CA GLN A 237 -25.71 -10.29 -19.94
C GLN A 237 -25.37 -10.16 -18.47
N PRO A 238 -25.48 -8.95 -17.85
CA PRO A 238 -25.25 -8.81 -16.44
C PRO A 238 -26.18 -9.78 -15.71
N LEU A 239 -25.58 -10.83 -15.16
CA LEU A 239 -26.26 -11.73 -14.25
C LEU A 239 -26.65 -10.91 -13.04
N GLY A 240 -27.88 -10.99 -12.61
CA GLY A 240 -28.35 -10.37 -11.37
C GLY A 240 -27.54 -10.87 -10.16
N PRO A 241 -27.88 -10.43 -8.94
CA PRO A 241 -27.16 -10.85 -7.73
C PRO A 241 -27.07 -12.36 -7.63
N GLN A 242 -25.88 -12.87 -7.34
CA GLN A 242 -25.60 -14.29 -7.14
C GLN A 242 -25.14 -14.51 -5.71
N ASP A 243 -25.53 -15.63 -5.13
CA ASP A 243 -25.07 -16.08 -3.83
C ASP A 243 -24.09 -17.26 -4.03
N GLU A 244 -22.91 -17.17 -3.43
CA GLU A 244 -21.86 -18.20 -3.51
C GLU A 244 -21.28 -18.48 -2.11
N ARG A 245 -21.09 -19.77 -1.79
CA ARG A 245 -20.65 -20.21 -0.47
C ARG A 245 -19.13 -20.40 -0.44
N PHE A 246 -18.51 -19.94 0.65
CA PHE A 246 -17.09 -20.12 0.95
C PHE A 246 -16.89 -20.59 2.39
N ASP A 247 -15.78 -21.28 2.65
CA ASP A 247 -15.40 -21.69 4.01
C ASP A 247 -14.89 -20.53 4.84
N ALA A 248 -14.28 -19.51 4.19
CA ALA A 248 -13.86 -18.26 4.82
C ALA A 248 -13.79 -17.12 3.80
N ALA A 249 -13.67 -15.88 4.30
CA ALA A 249 -13.43 -14.70 3.46
C ALA A 249 -12.42 -13.76 4.11
N VAL A 250 -11.65 -13.05 3.26
CA VAL A 250 -10.72 -12.00 3.68
C VAL A 250 -11.13 -10.67 3.04
N LEU A 251 -11.39 -9.66 3.86
CA LEU A 251 -11.68 -8.32 3.40
C LEU A 251 -10.37 -7.55 3.16
N CYS A 252 -10.15 -7.17 1.90
CA CYS A 252 -9.04 -6.35 1.41
C CYS A 252 -9.55 -5.10 0.67
N ASN A 253 -10.83 -4.75 0.84
CA ASN A 253 -11.55 -3.72 0.08
C ASN A 253 -11.51 -2.31 0.70
N GLY A 254 -10.56 -2.07 1.60
CA GLY A 254 -10.24 -0.74 2.12
C GLY A 254 -11.43 -0.03 2.76
N LEU A 255 -11.76 1.17 2.27
CA LEU A 255 -12.83 2.03 2.82
C LEU A 255 -14.24 1.45 2.70
N ASP A 256 -14.45 0.44 1.86
CA ASP A 256 -15.76 -0.18 1.70
C ASP A 256 -15.98 -1.39 2.64
N ALA A 257 -14.99 -1.80 3.41
CA ALA A 257 -15.09 -2.92 4.33
C ALA A 257 -16.21 -2.76 5.39
N PRO A 258 -16.47 -1.58 5.96
CA PRO A 258 -17.55 -1.41 6.94
C PRO A 258 -18.93 -1.80 6.40
N THR A 259 -19.19 -1.65 5.10
CA THR A 259 -20.49 -2.01 4.49
C THR A 259 -20.75 -3.52 4.53
N LEU A 260 -19.68 -4.34 4.49
CA LEU A 260 -19.77 -5.80 4.51
C LEU A 260 -19.73 -6.38 5.92
N LEU A 261 -19.16 -5.65 6.86
CA LEU A 261 -19.07 -6.08 8.26
C LEU A 261 -20.39 -5.89 9.01
N GLY A 262 -21.27 -4.99 8.57
CA GLY A 262 -22.49 -4.64 9.29
C GLY A 262 -22.24 -3.89 10.59
N GLU A 263 -21.01 -3.55 10.89
CA GLU A 263 -20.55 -2.84 12.08
C GLU A 263 -19.83 -1.54 11.70
N ARG A 264 -19.79 -0.59 12.63
CA ARG A 264 -19.05 0.66 12.42
C ARG A 264 -17.57 0.45 12.72
N LEU A 265 -16.77 0.11 11.71
CA LEU A 265 -15.33 0.32 11.80
C LEU A 265 -15.04 1.82 11.65
N PRO A 266 -14.34 2.44 12.59
CA PRO A 266 -14.03 3.87 12.55
C PRO A 266 -12.89 4.15 11.55
N LEU A 267 -13.13 3.94 10.27
CA LEU A 267 -12.18 4.23 9.19
C LEU A 267 -12.31 5.68 8.74
N SER A 268 -11.18 6.31 8.51
CA SER A 268 -11.01 7.60 7.85
C SER A 268 -10.33 7.40 6.49
N ALA A 269 -10.46 8.37 5.59
CA ALA A 269 -9.75 8.36 4.33
C ALA A 269 -8.45 9.16 4.46
N GLN A 270 -7.31 8.54 4.14
CA GLN A 270 -6.06 9.23 3.90
C GLN A 270 -5.92 9.45 2.38
N HIS A 271 -5.81 10.71 2.00
CA HIS A 271 -5.57 11.13 0.63
C HIS A 271 -4.09 11.39 0.41
N GLU A 272 -3.61 11.05 -0.76
CA GLU A 272 -2.26 11.35 -1.23
C GLU A 272 -2.32 11.65 -2.72
N ALA A 273 -1.63 12.68 -3.16
CA ALA A 273 -1.45 13.00 -4.58
C ALA A 273 -0.17 12.37 -5.13
N SER A 274 -0.14 12.08 -6.41
CA SER A 274 1.08 11.65 -7.09
C SER A 274 1.18 12.21 -8.50
N VAL A 275 2.41 12.45 -8.93
CA VAL A 275 2.79 12.85 -10.28
C VAL A 275 3.85 11.88 -10.77
N THR A 276 3.66 11.30 -11.95
CA THR A 276 4.66 10.42 -12.57
C THR A 276 5.08 11.03 -13.91
N ALA A 277 6.37 11.27 -14.08
CA ALA A 277 6.93 11.86 -15.28
C ALA A 277 8.09 11.01 -15.84
N PRO A 278 8.33 11.01 -17.16
CA PRO A 278 9.49 10.35 -17.75
C PRO A 278 10.79 10.99 -17.25
N LEU A 279 11.81 10.16 -17.00
CA LEU A 279 13.18 10.64 -16.76
C LEU A 279 13.70 11.40 -17.98
N ARG A 280 14.46 12.44 -17.72
CA ARG A 280 15.21 13.17 -18.76
C ARG A 280 16.53 12.43 -19.05
N LEU A 281 16.44 11.41 -19.88
CA LEU A 281 17.58 10.65 -20.35
C LEU A 281 17.96 11.19 -21.75
N VAL A 282 18.96 12.09 -21.79
CA VAL A 282 19.47 12.69 -23.03
C VAL A 282 20.93 12.33 -23.19
N GLU A 283 21.33 11.92 -24.39
CA GLU A 283 22.70 11.57 -24.70
C GLU A 283 23.66 12.74 -24.35
N GLY A 284 24.75 12.43 -23.67
CA GLY A 284 25.72 13.42 -23.22
C GLY A 284 25.36 14.19 -21.93
N TYR A 285 24.18 13.96 -21.35
CA TYR A 285 23.79 14.54 -20.07
C TYR A 285 23.75 13.50 -18.95
N PRO A 286 24.13 13.87 -17.71
CA PRO A 286 24.04 12.95 -16.60
C PRO A 286 22.57 12.60 -16.28
N ASP A 287 22.34 11.37 -15.81
CA ASP A 287 21.07 10.96 -15.23
C ASP A 287 20.90 11.65 -13.86
N LEU A 288 20.07 12.68 -13.81
CA LEU A 288 19.77 13.47 -12.62
C LEU A 288 18.56 12.94 -11.83
N GLY A 289 18.00 11.81 -12.23
CA GLY A 289 16.92 11.16 -11.49
C GLY A 289 17.40 10.50 -10.20
N PRO A 290 16.48 10.24 -9.26
CA PRO A 290 16.81 9.48 -8.06
C PRO A 290 17.34 8.09 -8.43
N LYS A 291 18.31 7.59 -7.67
CA LYS A 291 18.82 6.21 -7.77
C LYS A 291 18.04 5.28 -6.86
N ALA A 292 17.64 5.78 -5.70
CA ALA A 292 16.85 5.10 -4.68
C ALA A 292 15.54 5.86 -4.41
N GLY A 293 14.80 5.44 -3.39
CA GLY A 293 13.69 6.22 -2.86
C GLY A 293 14.20 7.41 -2.04
N TRP A 294 13.54 8.56 -2.16
CA TRP A 294 13.81 9.77 -1.40
C TRP A 294 12.57 10.25 -0.69
N VAL A 295 12.67 10.55 0.62
CA VAL A 295 11.57 11.09 1.42
C VAL A 295 12.01 12.38 2.08
N ASP A 296 11.21 13.43 1.96
CA ASP A 296 11.33 14.67 2.72
C ASP A 296 10.12 14.85 3.63
N PRO A 297 10.19 14.44 4.91
CA PRO A 297 9.07 14.59 5.84
C PRO A 297 8.70 16.05 6.11
N SER A 298 9.62 17.00 5.89
CA SER A 298 9.37 18.42 6.13
C SER A 298 8.44 19.05 5.10
N ARG A 299 8.40 18.48 3.90
CA ARG A 299 7.56 18.92 2.79
C ARG A 299 6.42 17.96 2.48
N ASP A 300 6.28 16.89 3.28
CA ASP A 300 5.34 15.81 2.97
C ASP A 300 5.52 15.33 1.52
N LEU A 301 6.76 14.96 1.18
CA LEU A 301 7.17 14.62 -0.17
C LEU A 301 7.92 13.30 -0.21
N SER A 302 7.56 12.46 -1.17
CA SER A 302 8.29 11.26 -1.53
C SER A 302 8.64 11.30 -3.02
N VAL A 303 9.85 10.88 -3.36
CA VAL A 303 10.31 10.75 -4.75
C VAL A 303 10.83 9.34 -4.94
N ALA A 304 10.37 8.67 -5.98
CA ALA A 304 10.76 7.30 -6.30
C ALA A 304 11.08 7.15 -7.79
N ARG A 305 12.09 6.36 -8.09
CA ARG A 305 12.33 5.90 -9.46
C ARG A 305 11.57 4.60 -9.69
N ALA A 306 10.88 4.49 -10.80
CA ALA A 306 10.27 3.25 -11.30
C ALA A 306 10.67 3.10 -12.79
N GLY A 307 11.67 2.28 -13.06
CA GLY A 307 12.25 2.12 -14.38
C GLY A 307 12.78 3.45 -14.96
N GLN A 308 12.19 3.89 -16.06
CA GLN A 308 12.53 5.15 -16.74
C GLN A 308 11.59 6.31 -16.35
N ARG A 309 10.98 6.24 -15.19
CA ARG A 309 10.06 7.25 -14.69
C ARG A 309 10.41 7.66 -13.26
N VAL A 310 10.05 8.89 -12.93
CA VAL A 310 10.07 9.38 -11.55
C VAL A 310 8.65 9.60 -11.10
N ARG A 311 8.32 9.07 -9.94
CA ARG A 311 7.07 9.35 -9.23
C ARG A 311 7.36 10.24 -8.05
N VAL A 312 6.60 11.30 -7.95
CA VAL A 312 6.56 12.21 -6.80
C VAL A 312 5.21 12.07 -6.14
N SER A 313 5.15 11.95 -4.83
CA SER A 313 3.90 11.88 -4.09
C SER A 313 3.97 12.65 -2.79
N GLY A 314 2.81 13.05 -2.28
CA GLY A 314 2.67 13.83 -1.06
C GLY A 314 1.29 14.47 -0.94
N GLY A 315 1.20 15.54 -0.14
CA GLY A 315 -0.07 16.20 0.14
C GLY A 315 -1.00 15.32 0.97
N LEU A 316 -0.42 14.61 1.96
CA LEU A 316 -1.17 13.73 2.85
C LEU A 316 -2.23 14.52 3.62
N THR A 317 -3.48 14.09 3.49
CA THR A 317 -4.61 14.70 4.20
C THR A 317 -5.55 13.60 4.69
N VAL A 318 -5.97 13.67 5.94
CA VAL A 318 -6.94 12.74 6.52
C VAL A 318 -8.31 13.42 6.58
N THR A 319 -9.32 12.71 6.09
CA THR A 319 -10.70 13.19 6.03
C THR A 319 -11.67 12.09 6.45
N ASP A 320 -12.94 12.43 6.53
CA ASP A 320 -13.99 11.42 6.60
C ASP A 320 -13.99 10.53 5.34
N ALA A 321 -14.42 9.28 5.48
CA ALA A 321 -14.30 8.25 4.45
C ALA A 321 -14.95 8.62 3.10
N ARG A 322 -15.91 9.56 3.06
CA ARG A 322 -16.62 10.00 1.85
C ARG A 322 -16.15 11.34 1.30
N ALA A 323 -15.31 12.07 2.01
CA ALA A 323 -14.84 13.39 1.59
C ALA A 323 -13.94 13.29 0.35
N ARG A 324 -13.92 14.36 -0.43
CA ARG A 324 -13.02 14.54 -1.58
C ARG A 324 -12.04 15.65 -1.25
N VAL A 325 -10.84 15.55 -1.77
CA VAL A 325 -9.75 16.53 -1.63
C VAL A 325 -9.26 16.90 -3.03
N ASN A 326 -9.03 18.16 -3.26
CA ASN A 326 -8.38 18.62 -4.49
C ASN A 326 -6.86 18.55 -4.28
N PRO A 327 -6.14 17.77 -5.08
CA PRO A 327 -4.69 17.65 -4.95
C PRO A 327 -3.96 18.92 -5.41
N ASP A 328 -2.89 19.29 -4.72
CA ASP A 328 -1.94 20.31 -5.19
C ASP A 328 -0.78 19.64 -5.96
N TYR A 329 -1.00 19.35 -7.22
CA TYR A 329 0.04 18.76 -8.08
C TYR A 329 1.21 19.71 -8.33
N GLU A 330 0.99 21.04 -8.26
CA GLU A 330 2.08 22.02 -8.44
C GLU A 330 3.04 21.98 -7.26
N ALA A 331 2.55 21.74 -6.04
CA ALA A 331 3.43 21.56 -4.88
C ALA A 331 4.35 20.35 -5.07
N LEU A 332 3.85 19.24 -5.65
CA LEU A 332 4.68 18.08 -5.97
C LEU A 332 5.75 18.39 -7.02
N HIS A 333 5.40 19.15 -8.06
CA HIS A 333 6.38 19.60 -9.06
C HIS A 333 7.45 20.51 -8.44
N ARG A 334 7.04 21.46 -7.59
CA ARG A 334 8.01 22.33 -6.87
C ARG A 334 8.92 21.49 -5.96
N GLY A 335 8.38 20.51 -5.27
CA GLY A 335 9.15 19.59 -4.43
C GLY A 335 10.17 18.76 -5.21
N LEU A 336 9.79 18.25 -6.38
CA LEU A 336 10.70 17.54 -7.27
C LEU A 336 11.82 18.47 -7.75
N GLN A 337 11.49 19.67 -8.21
CA GLN A 337 12.49 20.64 -8.67
C GLN A 337 13.43 21.11 -7.54
N HIS A 338 12.94 21.13 -6.29
CA HIS A 338 13.76 21.44 -5.14
C HIS A 338 14.85 20.38 -4.91
N TRP A 339 14.51 19.08 -4.99
CA TRP A 339 15.44 18.00 -4.70
C TRP A 339 16.18 17.45 -5.92
N PHE A 340 15.50 17.32 -7.06
CA PHE A 340 16.04 16.73 -8.30
C PHE A 340 15.77 17.62 -9.50
N PRO A 341 16.41 18.83 -9.57
CA PRO A 341 16.17 19.76 -10.65
C PRO A 341 16.62 19.18 -12.00
N GLY A 342 15.77 19.34 -13.01
CA GLY A 342 16.07 18.88 -14.36
C GLY A 342 16.02 17.37 -14.58
N SER A 343 15.56 16.58 -13.59
CA SER A 343 15.53 15.10 -13.65
C SER A 343 14.47 14.54 -14.58
N VAL A 344 13.40 15.29 -14.88
CA VAL A 344 12.25 14.79 -15.64
C VAL A 344 11.91 15.64 -16.85
N LEU A 345 11.19 15.03 -17.79
CA LEU A 345 10.51 15.74 -18.88
C LEU A 345 9.10 16.11 -18.41
N HIS A 346 8.72 17.38 -18.63
CA HIS A 346 7.38 17.86 -18.25
C HIS A 346 6.28 17.48 -19.25
N GLN A 347 6.60 16.66 -20.24
CA GLN A 347 5.67 16.11 -21.19
C GLN A 347 5.23 14.72 -20.73
N GLN A 348 3.98 14.30 -21.08
CA GLN A 348 3.44 12.98 -20.73
C GLN A 348 3.38 12.70 -19.23
N VAL A 349 3.11 13.71 -18.45
CA VAL A 349 2.96 13.62 -17.00
C VAL A 349 1.62 12.95 -16.66
N GLN A 350 1.67 11.94 -15.79
CA GLN A 350 0.48 11.29 -15.26
C GLN A 350 0.22 11.79 -13.84
N GLN A 351 -0.99 12.25 -13.59
CA GLN A 351 -1.45 12.64 -12.27
C GLN A 351 -2.30 11.52 -11.65
N GLY A 352 -2.17 11.32 -10.35
CA GLY A 352 -2.92 10.32 -9.62
C GLY A 352 -3.30 10.81 -8.23
N GLN A 353 -4.37 10.24 -7.69
CA GLN A 353 -4.79 10.45 -6.32
C GLN A 353 -5.12 9.10 -5.69
N ALA A 354 -4.47 8.79 -4.57
CA ALA A 354 -4.81 7.66 -3.73
C ALA A 354 -5.77 8.08 -2.62
N ARG A 355 -6.70 7.19 -2.29
CA ARG A 355 -7.56 7.31 -1.12
C ARG A 355 -7.53 5.99 -0.36
N ARG A 356 -6.85 5.97 0.78
CA ARG A 356 -6.59 4.76 1.57
C ARG A 356 -7.42 4.75 2.83
N ALA A 357 -7.79 3.55 3.28
CA ALA A 357 -8.38 3.36 4.59
C ALA A 357 -7.32 3.58 5.69
N MET A 358 -7.68 4.36 6.69
CA MET A 358 -6.89 4.57 7.89
C MET A 358 -7.76 4.31 9.12
N SER A 359 -7.30 3.45 10.01
CA SER A 359 -7.93 3.21 11.32
C SER A 359 -7.78 4.41 12.24
N ALA A 360 -8.54 4.43 13.32
CA ALA A 360 -8.54 5.55 14.26
C ALA A 360 -7.16 5.78 14.93
N ASP A 361 -6.39 4.73 15.14
CA ASP A 361 -5.04 4.76 15.72
C ASP A 361 -3.92 4.83 14.69
N GLY A 362 -4.25 4.68 13.40
CA GLY A 362 -3.27 4.65 12.30
C GLY A 362 -2.59 3.31 12.10
N LEU A 363 -2.92 2.29 12.90
CA LEU A 363 -2.33 0.95 12.80
C LEU A 363 -3.15 0.07 11.82
N PRO A 364 -2.54 -0.95 11.21
CA PRO A 364 -3.25 -1.93 10.38
C PRO A 364 -4.41 -2.61 11.12
N LEU A 365 -5.40 -3.08 10.38
CA LEU A 365 -6.46 -3.95 10.87
C LEU A 365 -6.27 -5.34 10.29
N LEU A 366 -5.63 -6.21 11.06
CA LEU A 366 -5.22 -7.55 10.62
C LEU A 366 -5.79 -8.64 11.53
N GLY A 367 -6.18 -9.77 10.95
CA GLY A 367 -6.60 -10.93 11.70
C GLY A 367 -8.09 -11.22 11.62
N ALA A 368 -8.60 -12.02 12.55
CA ALA A 368 -10.01 -12.40 12.62
C ALA A 368 -10.89 -11.17 12.92
N SER A 369 -12.00 -11.03 12.20
CA SER A 369 -12.92 -9.89 12.36
C SER A 369 -13.78 -9.93 13.63
N GLY A 370 -13.80 -11.06 14.34
CA GLY A 370 -14.77 -11.37 15.39
C GLY A 370 -15.98 -12.17 14.87
N ARG A 371 -16.22 -12.18 13.56
CA ARG A 371 -17.22 -13.06 12.91
C ARG A 371 -16.54 -14.35 12.44
N PRO A 372 -17.08 -15.54 12.74
CA PRO A 372 -16.49 -16.81 12.31
C PRO A 372 -16.23 -16.84 10.81
N GLY A 373 -15.04 -17.27 10.40
CA GLY A 373 -14.64 -17.41 9.00
C GLY A 373 -14.31 -16.07 8.28
N LEU A 374 -14.53 -14.91 8.90
CA LEU A 374 -14.28 -13.60 8.28
C LEU A 374 -13.01 -12.97 8.83
N TRP A 375 -12.10 -12.61 7.94
CA TRP A 375 -10.76 -12.08 8.22
C TRP A 375 -10.56 -10.71 7.61
N LEU A 376 -9.64 -9.91 8.17
CA LEU A 376 -9.34 -8.55 7.73
C LEU A 376 -7.86 -8.42 7.32
N ASN A 377 -7.62 -7.78 6.18
CA ASN A 377 -6.34 -7.24 5.76
C ASN A 377 -6.57 -5.81 5.27
N LEU A 378 -6.72 -4.89 6.20
CA LEU A 378 -7.18 -3.53 5.95
C LEU A 378 -6.29 -2.49 6.62
N SER A 379 -6.42 -1.24 6.18
CA SER A 379 -5.82 -0.09 6.87
C SER A 379 -4.30 -0.19 7.04
N LEU A 380 -3.58 -0.65 6.03
CA LEU A 380 -2.12 -0.78 6.06
C LEU A 380 -1.39 0.60 6.12
N GLY A 381 -2.13 1.69 6.15
CA GLY A 381 -1.63 3.04 6.36
C GLY A 381 -0.86 3.62 5.17
N GLY A 382 -0.06 4.66 5.43
CA GLY A 382 0.79 5.33 4.45
C GLY A 382 1.89 4.44 3.89
N GLN A 383 2.30 3.43 4.64
CA GLN A 383 3.32 2.43 4.26
C GLN A 383 2.71 1.14 3.70
N GLY A 384 1.51 1.24 3.12
CA GLY A 384 0.71 0.09 2.73
C GLY A 384 1.46 -0.97 1.92
N TRP A 385 2.29 -0.58 0.97
CA TRP A 385 3.07 -1.54 0.20
C TRP A 385 4.13 -2.24 1.06
N GLY A 386 4.86 -1.50 1.88
CA GLY A 386 5.87 -2.07 2.79
C GLY A 386 5.33 -3.09 3.82
N LEU A 387 4.01 -3.17 4.02
CA LEU A 387 3.36 -4.10 4.94
C LEU A 387 2.60 -5.24 4.24
N THR A 388 2.41 -5.14 2.93
CA THR A 388 1.42 -5.96 2.21
C THR A 388 1.79 -7.44 2.14
N CYS A 389 3.03 -7.79 1.80
CA CYS A 389 3.44 -9.19 1.65
C CYS A 389 3.49 -9.91 3.00
N GLY A 390 4.02 -9.24 4.04
CA GLY A 390 4.05 -9.82 5.40
C GLY A 390 2.66 -10.00 6.01
N SER A 391 1.75 -9.01 5.84
CA SER A 391 0.38 -9.14 6.33
C SER A 391 -0.36 -10.28 5.65
N ALA A 392 -0.18 -10.47 4.35
CA ALA A 392 -0.77 -11.56 3.59
C ALA A 392 -0.24 -12.92 4.04
N GLN A 393 1.07 -13.06 4.20
CA GLN A 393 1.72 -14.28 4.65
C GLN A 393 1.22 -14.70 6.05
N VAL A 394 1.24 -13.77 7.01
CA VAL A 394 0.77 -14.02 8.37
C VAL A 394 -0.70 -14.43 8.41
N LEU A 395 -1.55 -13.72 7.65
CA LEU A 395 -2.98 -14.09 7.57
C LEU A 395 -3.21 -15.45 6.94
N ALA A 396 -2.49 -15.79 5.87
CA ALA A 396 -2.60 -17.09 5.24
C ALA A 396 -2.20 -18.22 6.20
N GLN A 397 -1.13 -18.04 6.98
CA GLN A 397 -0.72 -18.97 8.03
C GLN A 397 -1.79 -19.15 9.10
N LEU A 398 -2.37 -18.05 9.62
CA LEU A 398 -3.45 -18.09 10.61
C LEU A 398 -4.70 -18.80 10.07
N ILE A 399 -5.10 -18.52 8.83
CA ILE A 399 -6.24 -19.19 8.19
C ILE A 399 -5.98 -20.68 7.99
N ALA A 400 -4.73 -21.06 7.73
CA ALA A 400 -4.29 -22.45 7.63
C ALA A 400 -4.20 -23.17 9.00
N GLY A 401 -4.34 -22.45 10.12
CA GLY A 401 -4.15 -23.00 11.45
C GLY A 401 -2.67 -23.24 11.80
N GLN A 402 -1.76 -22.59 11.09
CA GLN A 402 -0.32 -22.62 11.33
C GLN A 402 0.09 -21.52 12.32
N ALA A 403 1.22 -21.71 12.98
CA ALA A 403 1.83 -20.64 13.77
C ALA A 403 2.28 -19.50 12.84
N PRO A 404 1.87 -18.25 13.11
CA PRO A 404 2.25 -17.13 12.27
C PRO A 404 3.74 -16.78 12.47
N ALA A 405 4.40 -16.35 11.40
CA ALA A 405 5.81 -15.92 11.44
C ALA A 405 6.04 -14.69 12.36
N VAL A 406 5.01 -13.87 12.53
CA VAL A 406 4.98 -12.71 13.45
C VAL A 406 3.64 -12.68 14.16
N ASP A 407 3.67 -12.43 15.48
CA ASP A 407 2.44 -12.17 16.24
C ASP A 407 1.84 -10.83 15.81
N ILE A 408 0.53 -10.83 15.54
CA ILE A 408 -0.25 -9.66 15.14
C ILE A 408 -1.46 -9.41 16.07
N ALA A 409 -1.48 -10.00 17.25
CA ALA A 409 -2.64 -9.92 18.16
C ALA A 409 -2.99 -8.46 18.50
N ALA A 410 -1.98 -7.61 18.73
CA ALA A 410 -2.17 -6.18 18.99
C ALA A 410 -2.60 -5.38 17.75
N LEU A 411 -2.59 -5.96 16.55
CA LEU A 411 -3.05 -5.32 15.30
C LEU A 411 -4.48 -5.74 14.91
N GLY A 412 -5.12 -6.59 15.72
CA GLY A 412 -6.49 -7.05 15.51
C GLY A 412 -7.55 -5.94 15.68
N PRO A 413 -8.74 -6.09 15.08
CA PRO A 413 -9.81 -5.09 15.14
C PRO A 413 -10.40 -4.90 16.56
N GLN A 414 -10.21 -5.85 17.45
CA GLN A 414 -10.72 -5.84 18.83
C GLN A 414 -10.14 -4.69 19.69
N ARG A 415 -9.06 -4.06 19.26
CA ARG A 415 -8.42 -2.93 19.96
C ARG A 415 -9.15 -1.60 19.76
N LEU A 416 -10.02 -1.47 18.73
CA LEU A 416 -10.78 -0.25 18.40
C LEU A 416 -12.14 -0.13 19.16
#